data_5d18c213ac3a1b6ec44064ad77d3388a
#
_entry.id   5d18c213ac3a1b6ec44064ad77d3388a
#
_cell.length_a   1.000
_cell.length_b   1.000
_cell.length_c   1.000
_cell.angle_alpha   90.00
_cell.angle_beta   90.00
_cell.angle_gamma   90.00
#
_symmetry.space_group_name_H-M   'P 1'
#
loop_
_entity.id
_entity.type
_entity.pdbx_description
1 polymer ?
#
loop_
_entity_poly.entity_id
_entity_poly.type
_entity_poly.pdbx_seq_one_letter_code
_entity_poly.pdbx_strand_id
1 'polypeptide(L)'
;MKHLTYADQSVLIGDEAADVLIRFSALLAEKGHADAISLNVLGEDGDATEASFVIGSGTNLMTANTNSTIPEPDNEKGIAVMHEKIERLLSPRIAEPSNDTWPAAEEFDSHTG
;
A
#
# COMPACT_ATOMS: atom_id res chain seq x y z
N MET A 1 -5.95 -9.96 15.14
CA MET A 1 -6.03 -10.14 13.67
C MET A 1 -7.26 -9.49 13.11
N LYS A 2 -7.23 -9.20 11.84
CA LYS A 2 -8.40 -8.66 11.14
C LYS A 2 -8.66 -9.46 9.89
N HIS A 3 -9.92 -9.50 9.48
CA HIS A 3 -10.28 -9.97 8.15
C HIS A 3 -9.94 -8.87 7.16
N LEU A 4 -9.25 -9.24 6.10
CA LEU A 4 -8.96 -8.34 4.99
C LEU A 4 -9.70 -8.87 3.77
N THR A 5 -10.58 -8.08 3.23
CA THR A 5 -11.31 -8.45 2.02
C THR A 5 -10.82 -7.57 0.86
N TYR A 6 -10.39 -8.22 -0.20
CA TYR A 6 -9.88 -7.56 -1.39
C TYR A 6 -10.65 -8.17 -2.56
N ALA A 7 -11.44 -7.35 -3.21
CA ALA A 7 -12.37 -7.82 -4.23
C ALA A 7 -13.29 -8.87 -3.59
N ASP A 8 -13.28 -10.11 -4.06
CA ASP A 8 -14.12 -11.15 -3.48
C ASP A 8 -13.31 -12.16 -2.68
N GLN A 9 -12.06 -11.83 -2.35
CA GLN A 9 -11.17 -12.71 -1.57
C GLN A 9 -11.04 -12.19 -0.15
N SER A 10 -10.97 -13.10 0.80
CA SER A 10 -10.84 -12.73 2.21
C SER A 10 -9.72 -13.53 2.85
N VAL A 11 -8.89 -12.85 3.61
CA VAL A 11 -7.78 -13.47 4.33
C VAL A 11 -7.70 -12.87 5.72
N LEU A 12 -6.89 -13.48 6.58
CA LEU A 12 -6.61 -12.93 7.90
C LEU A 12 -5.23 -12.30 7.89
N ILE A 13 -5.10 -11.16 8.54
CA ILE A 13 -3.85 -10.42 8.56
C ILE A 13 -3.71 -9.77 9.94
N GLY A 14 -2.49 -9.46 10.35
CA GLY A 14 -2.26 -8.81 11.63
C GLY A 14 -2.88 -7.42 11.68
N ASP A 15 -3.18 -6.97 12.91
CA ASP A 15 -3.87 -5.69 13.11
C ASP A 15 -3.07 -4.53 12.54
N GLU A 16 -1.79 -4.44 12.87
CA GLU A 16 -0.98 -3.33 12.43
C GLU A 16 -0.83 -3.33 10.91
N ALA A 17 -0.58 -4.50 10.33
CA ALA A 17 -0.44 -4.60 8.88
C ALA A 17 -1.73 -4.16 8.19
N ALA A 18 -2.88 -4.56 8.74
CA ALA A 18 -4.17 -4.19 8.17
C ALA A 18 -4.39 -2.68 8.22
N ASP A 19 -4.10 -2.06 9.37
CA ASP A 19 -4.32 -0.64 9.54
C ASP A 19 -3.40 0.18 8.63
N VAL A 20 -2.14 -0.21 8.53
CA VAL A 20 -1.20 0.50 7.68
C VAL A 20 -1.56 0.31 6.20
N LEU A 21 -2.00 -0.89 5.84
CA LEU A 21 -2.41 -1.16 4.46
C LEU A 21 -3.60 -0.30 4.05
N ILE A 22 -4.60 -0.16 4.91
CA ILE A 22 -5.75 0.68 4.63
C ILE A 22 -5.31 2.13 4.44
N ARG A 23 -4.45 2.61 5.35
CA ARG A 23 -3.97 3.98 5.27
C ARG A 23 -3.16 4.22 3.98
N PHE A 24 -2.30 3.29 3.64
CA PHE A 24 -1.48 3.40 2.44
C PHE A 24 -2.36 3.40 1.20
N SER A 25 -3.34 2.50 1.15
CA SER A 25 -4.25 2.43 0.02
C SER A 25 -5.05 3.73 -0.13
N ALA A 26 -5.52 4.29 0.98
CA ALA A 26 -6.29 5.54 0.94
C ALA A 26 -5.44 6.70 0.42
N LEU A 27 -4.18 6.78 0.85
CA LEU A 27 -3.29 7.83 0.38
C LEU A 27 -2.98 7.69 -1.10
N LEU A 28 -2.76 6.47 -1.56
CA LEU A 28 -2.53 6.24 -2.98
C LEU A 28 -3.75 6.68 -3.80
N ALA A 29 -4.93 6.31 -3.33
CA ALA A 29 -6.16 6.67 -4.04
C ALA A 29 -6.34 8.18 -4.08
N GLU A 30 -6.04 8.86 -2.97
CA GLU A 30 -6.17 10.30 -2.89
C GLU A 30 -5.27 10.99 -3.91
N LYS A 31 -4.10 10.43 -4.15
CA LYS A 31 -3.14 11.02 -5.08
C LYS A 31 -3.25 10.46 -6.49
N GLY A 32 -4.22 9.61 -6.74
CA GLY A 32 -4.42 9.04 -8.07
C GLY A 32 -3.36 8.05 -8.48
N HIS A 33 -2.72 7.40 -7.51
CA HIS A 33 -1.66 6.43 -7.77
C HIS A 33 -2.10 5.01 -7.42
N ALA A 34 -1.32 4.06 -7.83
CA ALA A 34 -1.47 2.66 -7.45
C ALA A 34 -0.10 2.08 -7.17
N ASP A 35 -0.05 1.04 -6.37
CA ASP A 35 1.20 0.40 -6.03
C ASP A 35 0.92 -1.06 -5.69
N ALA A 36 1.95 -1.87 -5.69
CA ALA A 36 1.85 -3.27 -5.32
C ALA A 36 2.60 -3.50 -4.01
N ILE A 37 2.04 -4.35 -3.17
CA ILE A 37 2.65 -4.68 -1.89
C ILE A 37 2.41 -6.16 -1.62
N SER A 38 3.39 -6.82 -1.03
CA SER A 38 3.28 -8.22 -0.64
C SER A 38 3.29 -8.32 0.87
N LEU A 39 2.37 -9.08 1.42
CA LEU A 39 2.24 -9.26 2.86
C LEU A 39 1.96 -10.72 3.16
N ASN A 40 2.37 -11.14 4.35
CA ASN A 40 2.06 -12.48 4.82
C ASN A 40 0.67 -12.49 5.42
N VAL A 41 -0.14 -13.45 5.03
CA VAL A 41 -1.53 -13.55 5.45
C VAL A 41 -1.84 -15.00 5.79
N LEU A 42 -3.00 -15.21 6.41
CA LEU A 42 -3.53 -16.56 6.61
C LEU A 42 -4.75 -16.72 5.73
N GLY A 43 -4.79 -17.78 4.97
CA GLY A 43 -5.96 -18.09 4.16
C GLY A 43 -7.11 -18.55 5.02
N GLU A 44 -8.25 -18.80 4.40
CA GLU A 44 -9.45 -19.23 5.15
C GLU A 44 -9.24 -20.57 5.82
N ASP A 45 -8.36 -21.38 5.28
CA ASP A 45 -8.03 -22.66 5.87
C ASP A 45 -7.00 -22.56 6.99
N GLY A 46 -6.52 -21.36 7.29
CA GLY A 46 -5.51 -21.16 8.33
C GLY A 46 -4.09 -21.31 7.86
N ASP A 47 -3.87 -21.58 6.59
CA ASP A 47 -2.51 -21.74 6.07
C ASP A 47 -1.87 -20.40 5.82
N ALA A 48 -0.60 -20.27 6.25
CA ALA A 48 0.17 -19.06 6.01
C ALA A 48 0.62 -19.00 4.56
N THR A 49 0.48 -17.84 3.96
CA THR A 49 0.90 -17.63 2.59
C THR A 49 1.26 -16.18 2.39
N GLU A 50 2.00 -15.91 1.33
CA GLU A 50 2.30 -14.53 0.96
C GLU A 50 1.32 -14.11 -0.13
N ALA A 51 0.68 -12.97 0.07
CA ALA A 51 -0.27 -12.44 -0.89
C ALA A 51 0.24 -11.11 -1.42
N SER A 52 0.08 -10.89 -2.70
CA SER A 52 0.45 -9.61 -3.33
C SER A 52 -0.82 -8.88 -3.71
N PHE A 53 -0.84 -7.59 -3.42
CA PHE A 53 -2.02 -6.75 -3.65
C PHE A 53 -1.64 -5.57 -4.52
N VAL A 54 -2.51 -5.23 -5.46
CA VAL A 54 -2.40 -3.94 -6.16
C VAL A 54 -3.45 -3.04 -5.53
N ILE A 55 -3.01 -1.96 -4.93
CA ILE A 55 -3.88 -1.09 -4.13
C ILE A 55 -3.79 0.35 -4.65
N GLY A 56 -4.80 1.13 -4.32
CA GLY A 56 -4.87 2.53 -4.70
C GLY A 56 -6.20 2.88 -5.31
N SER A 57 -6.15 3.72 -6.32
CA SER A 57 -7.35 4.19 -6.99
C SER A 57 -8.10 3.01 -7.60
N GLY A 58 -9.39 2.90 -7.33
CA GLY A 58 -10.21 1.83 -7.88
C GLY A 58 -10.16 0.50 -7.11
N THR A 59 -9.41 0.44 -6.02
CA THR A 59 -9.31 -0.77 -5.22
C THR A 59 -10.40 -0.80 -4.15
N ASN A 60 -11.10 -1.91 -4.06
CA ASN A 60 -12.06 -2.13 -2.97
C ASN A 60 -11.40 -2.96 -1.90
N LEU A 61 -11.08 -2.33 -0.79
CA LEU A 61 -10.36 -2.96 0.31
C LEU A 61 -11.10 -2.70 1.59
N MET A 62 -11.35 -3.75 2.37
CA MET A 62 -12.07 -3.63 3.63
C MET A 62 -11.37 -4.46 4.68
N THR A 63 -11.28 -3.93 5.90
CA THR A 63 -10.82 -4.72 7.03
C THR A 63 -11.88 -4.72 8.11
N ALA A 64 -11.94 -5.81 8.86
CA ALA A 64 -12.89 -5.94 9.96
C ALA A 64 -12.23 -6.74 11.07
N ASN A 65 -12.60 -6.41 12.30
CA ASN A 65 -12.06 -7.10 13.46
C ASN A 65 -12.52 -8.55 13.47
N THR A 66 -11.70 -9.41 14.05
CA THR A 66 -12.05 -10.82 14.20
C THR A 66 -11.64 -11.28 15.59
N ASN A 67 -12.25 -12.36 16.04
CA ASN A 67 -11.94 -12.94 17.33
C ASN A 67 -10.92 -14.07 17.25
N SER A 68 -10.14 -14.10 16.18
CA SER A 68 -9.17 -15.17 15.98
C SER A 68 -8.12 -15.17 17.08
N THR A 69 -7.77 -16.37 17.56
CA THR A 69 -6.68 -16.56 18.52
C THR A 69 -5.43 -17.08 17.85
N ILE A 70 -5.42 -17.21 16.54
CA ILE A 70 -4.26 -17.69 15.80
C ILE A 70 -3.18 -16.61 15.84
N PRO A 71 -1.92 -16.96 16.05
CA PRO A 71 -0.85 -15.96 16.03
C PRO A 71 -0.78 -15.23 14.69
N GLU A 72 -0.50 -13.95 14.77
CA GLU A 72 -0.43 -13.13 13.56
C GLU A 72 0.79 -13.50 12.72
N PRO A 73 0.65 -13.50 11.40
CA PRO A 73 1.82 -13.65 10.56
C PRO A 73 2.75 -12.45 10.70
N ASP A 74 4.04 -12.68 10.49
CA ASP A 74 5.05 -11.63 10.64
C ASP A 74 5.06 -10.76 9.39
N ASN A 75 4.76 -9.49 9.56
CA ASN A 75 4.79 -8.53 8.47
C ASN A 75 5.67 -7.33 8.79
N GLU A 76 6.66 -7.53 9.65
CA GLU A 76 7.51 -6.43 10.08
C GLU A 76 8.14 -5.71 8.89
N LYS A 77 8.65 -6.45 7.93
CA LYS A 77 9.27 -5.85 6.75
C LYS A 77 8.24 -5.14 5.88
N GLY A 78 7.11 -5.76 5.65
CA GLY A 78 6.07 -5.16 4.83
C GLY A 78 5.52 -3.89 5.44
N ILE A 79 5.35 -3.88 6.77
CA ILE A 79 4.90 -2.70 7.48
C ILE A 79 5.92 -1.58 7.33
N ALA A 80 7.21 -1.89 7.47
CA ALA A 80 8.26 -0.89 7.33
C ALA A 80 8.28 -0.30 5.92
N VAL A 81 8.11 -1.14 4.90
CA VAL A 81 8.07 -0.67 3.52
C VAL A 81 6.87 0.26 3.31
N MET A 82 5.71 -0.11 3.85
CA MET A 82 4.52 0.72 3.70
C MET A 82 4.69 2.04 4.42
N HIS A 83 5.27 2.06 5.62
CA HIS A 83 5.52 3.30 6.34
C HIS A 83 6.44 4.22 5.54
N GLU A 84 7.47 3.66 4.95
CA GLU A 84 8.40 4.44 4.14
C GLU A 84 7.69 5.06 2.94
N LYS A 85 6.85 4.28 2.29
CA LYS A 85 6.11 4.78 1.13
C LYS A 85 5.07 5.82 1.53
N ILE A 86 4.43 5.64 2.68
CA ILE A 86 3.49 6.64 3.20
C ILE A 86 4.21 7.95 3.47
N GLU A 87 5.39 7.89 4.09
CA GLU A 87 6.15 9.10 4.35
C GLU A 87 6.53 9.82 3.07
N ARG A 88 6.90 9.09 2.06
CA ARG A 88 7.19 9.68 0.77
C ARG A 88 5.99 10.37 0.16
N LEU A 89 4.81 9.76 0.29
CA LEU A 89 3.58 10.35 -0.24
C LEU A 89 3.20 11.61 0.50
N LEU A 90 3.49 11.68 1.79
CA LEU A 90 3.15 12.84 2.61
C LEU A 90 4.19 13.94 2.56
N SER A 91 5.41 13.63 2.11
CA SER A 91 6.46 14.64 2.06
C SER A 91 6.17 15.70 1.03
N PRO A 92 6.43 16.96 1.34
CA PRO A 92 6.28 17.99 0.32
C PRO A 92 7.26 17.70 -0.79
N ARG A 93 6.79 17.85 -2.01
CA ARG A 93 7.66 17.63 -3.08
C ARG A 93 8.44 18.81 -3.30
N ILE A 94 9.36 19.04 -2.58
CA ILE A 94 10.17 20.11 -2.80
C ILE A 94 10.81 19.83 -4.02
N ALA A 95 10.52 20.48 -4.88
CA ALA A 95 11.04 20.34 -6.10
C ALA A 95 12.36 19.85 -6.03
N GLU A 96 12.47 18.77 -6.25
CA GLU A 96 13.61 18.33 -6.34
C GLU A 96 13.99 18.80 -7.48
N PRO A 97 14.61 19.40 -7.48
CA PRO A 97 14.94 20.10 -8.56
C PRO A 97 15.15 19.35 -9.75
N SER A 98 14.64 19.35 -9.45
CA SER A 98 14.69 19.06 -10.27
C SER A 98 15.02 18.75 -10.95
N ASN A 99 15.04 18.54 -10.88
CA ASN A 99 15.13 18.28 -11.52
C ASN A 99 14.98 18.21 -12.13
N ASP A 100 14.82 18.03 -12.16
CA ASP A 100 14.46 18.07 -12.88
C ASP A 100 14.40 18.35 -13.57
N THR A 101 14.41 18.17 -13.60
CA THR A 101 14.14 18.43 -14.41
C THR A 101 13.94 18.59 -15.31
N TRP A 102 13.92 18.57 -15.55
CA TRP A 102 13.49 18.66 -16.60
C TRP A 102 13.41 19.35 -17.19
N PRO A 103 13.45 19.11 -17.21
CA PRO A 103 13.26 19.69 -17.94
C PRO A 103 12.92 20.08 -18.39
N ALA A 104 12.98 19.97 -18.32
CA ALA A 104 12.55 20.39 -18.95
C ALA A 104 12.21 20.68 -19.44
N ALA A 105 12.30 20.60 -19.35
CA ALA A 105 11.91 21.01 -20.09
C ALA A 105 11.77 21.25 -20.66
N GLU A 106 12.00 21.07 -20.51
CA GLU A 106 11.87 21.40 -21.35
C GLU A 106 11.61 21.37 -21.85
N GLU A 107 11.92 21.23 -21.68
CA GLU A 107 11.64 21.31 -22.47
C GLU A 107 11.12 21.25 -22.88
N PHE A 108 11.34 21.10 -23.07
CA PHE A 108 10.85 21.24 -23.95
C PHE A 108 10.44 21.61 -24.37
N ASP A 109 10.41 21.31 -23.73
CA ASP A 109 10.11 21.73 -24.51
C ASP A 109 9.85 21.89 -24.90
N SER A 110 10.13 21.68 -24.61
CA SER A 110 9.92 21.93 -25.31
C SER A 110 9.73 21.91 -25.71
N HIS A 111 10.14 21.74 -25.71
CA HIS A 111 10.03 21.90 -26.49
C HIS A 111 9.71 21.87 -26.65
N THR A 112 9.76 21.77 -26.21
CA THR A 112 9.54 21.91 -26.61
C THR A 112 9.35 21.99 -26.64
N GLY A 113 9.76 21.97 -26.15
CA GLY A 113 9.57 22.09 -26.32
C GLY A 113 9.42 22.09 -26.38
#